data_97ba4f7dd96274fe68511198f2716a9c
#
_entry.id   97ba4f7dd96274fe68511198f2716a9c
#
_cell.length_a   1.000
_cell.length_b   1.000
_cell.length_c   1.000
_cell.angle_alpha   90.00
_cell.angle_beta   90.00
_cell.angle_gamma   90.00
#
_symmetry.space_group_name_H-M   'P 1'
#
loop_
_entity.id
_entity.type
_entity.pdbx_description
1 polymer ?
#
loop_
_entity_poly.entity_id
_entity_poly.type
_entity_poly.pdbx_seq_one_letter_code
_entity_poly.pdbx_strand_id
1 'polypeptide(L)'
;MKAVMQGSLITTFRCNAKCNMCNIWKHQTRPEEEIDYHYYEKLPAGLRINITGGESTIRKDIDDIFRVLYPKASLLELSTNGYNTETIVALAKKYPNILIRISLEGLPMLNDSKRGTTNGFDHALRTMLELKKTKCKNIGFSVVISPDNYKDLIYLYDLCVALGVELGNSVVHNSWYFHKDDNQLTSNEALLEHEKFVKALLTSKRRGLKNKLKDYGRAYFNRSIHRRLRGDEPGYLSLIHISEPTRLALIS
;
A
#
# COMPACT_ATOMS: atom_id res chain seq x y z
N MET A 1 23.05 -0.59 -14.32
CA MET A 1 22.24 -0.40 -13.10
C MET A 1 22.08 -1.75 -12.42
N LYS A 2 22.47 -1.88 -11.15
CA LYS A 2 22.15 -3.11 -10.38
C LYS A 2 20.64 -3.16 -10.17
N ALA A 3 20.00 -4.29 -10.50
CA ALA A 3 18.60 -4.50 -10.19
C ALA A 3 18.41 -4.40 -8.67
N VAL A 4 17.53 -3.52 -8.22
CA VAL A 4 17.16 -3.42 -6.80
C VAL A 4 16.15 -4.51 -6.52
N MET A 5 16.52 -5.51 -5.74
CA MET A 5 15.57 -6.54 -5.31
C MET A 5 14.54 -5.93 -4.36
N GLN A 6 13.28 -6.28 -4.57
CA GLN A 6 12.15 -5.83 -3.75
C GLN A 6 11.48 -7.04 -3.11
N GLY A 7 11.09 -6.90 -1.84
CA GLY A 7 10.35 -7.91 -1.10
C GLY A 7 9.20 -7.31 -0.30
N SER A 8 8.13 -8.08 -0.12
CA SER A 8 7.06 -7.78 0.83
C SER A 8 7.18 -8.76 1.98
N LEU A 9 7.30 -8.23 3.19
CA LEU A 9 7.34 -9.02 4.41
C LEU A 9 5.97 -9.02 5.06
N ILE A 10 5.37 -10.19 5.09
CA ILE A 10 4.14 -10.43 5.80
C ILE A 10 4.49 -10.79 7.22
N THR A 11 4.31 -9.85 8.10
CA THR A 11 4.75 -10.00 9.48
C THR A 11 3.69 -10.69 10.35
N THR A 12 2.43 -10.63 9.94
CA THR A 12 1.29 -11.21 10.67
C THR A 12 0.09 -11.38 9.76
N PHE A 13 -0.78 -12.34 10.04
CA PHE A 13 -2.12 -12.43 9.45
C PHE A 13 -3.21 -11.89 10.39
N ARG A 14 -2.86 -11.43 11.58
CA ARG A 14 -3.81 -10.71 12.44
C ARG A 14 -4.13 -9.36 11.82
N CYS A 15 -5.42 -8.99 11.83
CA CYS A 15 -5.90 -7.73 11.30
C CYS A 15 -7.11 -7.24 12.09
N ASN A 16 -7.16 -5.95 12.35
CA ASN A 16 -8.30 -5.27 12.98
C ASN A 16 -9.27 -4.65 11.96
N ALA A 17 -9.07 -4.90 10.66
CA ALA A 17 -9.99 -4.57 9.59
C ALA A 17 -10.54 -5.85 8.94
N LYS A 18 -11.75 -5.76 8.34
CA LYS A 18 -12.46 -6.90 7.71
C LYS A 18 -12.75 -6.59 6.24
N CYS A 19 -11.69 -6.25 5.48
CA CYS A 19 -11.81 -5.80 4.10
C CYS A 19 -12.51 -6.85 3.22
N ASN A 20 -13.44 -6.40 2.38
CA ASN A 20 -14.19 -7.30 1.49
C ASN A 20 -13.34 -7.86 0.34
N MET A 21 -12.26 -7.15 -0.06
CA MET A 21 -11.31 -7.59 -1.09
C MET A 21 -10.20 -8.52 -0.56
N CYS A 22 -10.21 -8.83 0.75
CA CYS A 22 -9.17 -9.61 1.40
C CYS A 22 -9.78 -10.51 2.48
N ASN A 23 -9.33 -11.75 2.60
CA ASN A 23 -9.81 -12.70 3.60
C ASN A 23 -8.75 -13.04 4.67
N ILE A 24 -7.60 -12.35 4.70
CA ILE A 24 -6.55 -12.60 5.71
C ILE A 24 -7.13 -12.55 7.14
N TRP A 25 -8.04 -11.61 7.41
CA TRP A 25 -8.66 -11.46 8.72
C TRP A 25 -9.52 -12.66 9.16
N LYS A 26 -9.88 -13.56 8.22
CA LYS A 26 -10.54 -14.84 8.52
C LYS A 26 -9.55 -15.96 8.90
N HIS A 27 -8.27 -15.77 8.57
CA HIS A 27 -7.20 -16.75 8.71
C HIS A 27 -6.06 -16.19 9.57
N GLN A 28 -6.43 -15.64 10.74
CA GLN A 28 -5.47 -14.97 11.62
C GLN A 28 -4.48 -15.95 12.23
N THR A 29 -3.20 -15.59 12.23
CA THR A 29 -2.17 -16.27 13.00
C THR A 29 -2.31 -15.98 14.49
N ARG A 30 -1.88 -16.91 15.32
CA ARG A 30 -1.60 -16.62 16.74
C ARG A 30 -0.25 -15.91 16.85
N PRO A 31 -0.01 -15.11 17.90
CA PRO A 31 1.28 -14.43 18.09
C PRO A 31 2.48 -15.39 18.06
N GLU A 32 2.31 -16.60 18.56
CA GLU A 32 3.35 -17.63 18.64
C GLU A 32 3.70 -18.26 17.28
N GLU A 33 2.83 -18.10 16.29
CA GLU A 33 3.03 -18.56 14.92
C GLU A 33 3.71 -17.51 14.04
N GLU A 34 3.89 -16.29 14.55
CA GLU A 34 4.53 -15.20 13.82
C GLU A 34 6.05 -15.33 13.85
N ILE A 35 6.69 -15.03 12.74
CA ILE A 35 8.15 -15.09 12.64
C ILE A 35 8.76 -14.09 13.63
N ASP A 36 9.68 -14.57 14.46
CA ASP A 36 10.45 -13.74 15.38
C ASP A 36 11.32 -12.75 14.60
N TYR A 37 11.40 -11.51 15.07
CA TYR A 37 12.11 -10.43 14.38
C TYR A 37 13.60 -10.72 14.16
N HIS A 38 14.25 -11.57 14.97
CA HIS A 38 15.64 -11.96 14.78
C HIS A 38 15.89 -12.66 13.44
N TYR A 39 14.90 -13.37 12.89
CA TYR A 39 15.04 -14.00 11.58
C TYR A 39 15.21 -12.97 10.46
N TYR A 40 14.72 -11.74 10.61
CA TYR A 40 14.89 -10.68 9.62
C TYR A 40 16.33 -10.16 9.56
N GLU A 41 17.17 -10.47 10.56
CA GLU A 41 18.61 -10.21 10.50
C GLU A 41 19.30 -10.95 9.37
N LYS A 42 18.76 -12.08 8.94
CA LYS A 42 19.29 -12.90 7.85
C LYS A 42 19.00 -12.31 6.46
N LEU A 43 18.10 -11.35 6.34
CA LEU A 43 17.80 -10.72 5.06
C LEU A 43 19.02 -9.93 4.54
N PRO A 44 19.34 -10.00 3.24
CA PRO A 44 20.45 -9.25 2.67
C PRO A 44 20.20 -7.75 2.76
N ALA A 45 21.30 -6.99 2.82
CA ALA A 45 21.24 -5.53 2.76
C ALA A 45 20.92 -5.03 1.35
N GLY A 46 20.41 -3.80 1.25
CA GLY A 46 20.12 -3.14 -0.02
C GLY A 46 18.75 -3.48 -0.62
N LEU A 47 17.95 -4.30 0.03
CA LEU A 47 16.59 -4.61 -0.41
C LEU A 47 15.65 -3.40 -0.25
N ARG A 48 14.72 -3.24 -1.17
CA ARG A 48 13.51 -2.47 -0.92
C ARG A 48 12.50 -3.38 -0.23
N ILE A 49 12.10 -3.05 0.98
CA ILE A 49 11.26 -3.90 1.83
C ILE A 49 9.95 -3.17 2.11
N ASN A 50 8.82 -3.83 1.81
CA ASN A 50 7.50 -3.41 2.26
C ASN A 50 7.06 -4.29 3.43
N ILE A 51 6.90 -3.71 4.61
CA ILE A 51 6.30 -4.36 5.79
C ILE A 51 4.79 -4.29 5.63
N THR A 52 4.18 -5.45 5.59
CA THR A 52 2.74 -5.63 5.35
C THR A 52 2.23 -6.88 6.07
N GLY A 53 1.02 -7.32 5.75
CA GLY A 53 0.40 -8.53 6.30
C GLY A 53 -1.10 -8.36 6.42
N GLY A 54 -1.67 -8.75 7.55
CA GLY A 54 -2.96 -8.24 8.01
C GLY A 54 -2.78 -6.78 8.40
N GLU A 55 -2.45 -6.52 9.67
CA GLU A 55 -2.02 -5.18 10.11
C GLU A 55 -0.77 -5.32 10.99
N SER A 56 0.38 -4.96 10.44
CA SER A 56 1.68 -5.14 11.12
C SER A 56 1.79 -4.33 12.42
N THR A 57 1.10 -3.20 12.52
CA THR A 57 1.18 -2.31 13.69
C THR A 57 0.49 -2.84 14.94
N ILE A 58 -0.23 -3.97 14.86
CA ILE A 58 -0.78 -4.65 16.05
C ILE A 58 0.24 -5.59 16.72
N ARG A 59 1.38 -5.85 16.10
CA ARG A 59 2.47 -6.61 16.70
C ARG A 59 3.12 -5.78 17.81
N LYS A 60 3.37 -6.42 18.94
CA LYS A 60 4.04 -5.77 20.07
C LYS A 60 5.52 -5.46 19.80
N ASP A 61 6.15 -6.28 18.95
CA ASP A 61 7.56 -6.20 18.56
C ASP A 61 7.78 -5.46 17.23
N ILE A 62 6.80 -4.71 16.74
CA ILE A 62 6.91 -3.97 15.47
C ILE A 62 8.12 -3.03 15.44
N ASP A 63 8.45 -2.39 16.55
CA ASP A 63 9.61 -1.52 16.66
C ASP A 63 10.94 -2.29 16.51
N ASP A 64 11.02 -3.52 17.05
CA ASP A 64 12.18 -4.38 16.90
C ASP A 64 12.36 -4.82 15.43
N ILE A 65 11.26 -5.11 14.72
CA ILE A 65 11.30 -5.40 13.28
C ILE A 65 11.89 -4.20 12.52
N PHE A 66 11.42 -2.98 12.82
CA PHE A 66 11.96 -1.78 12.21
C PHE A 66 13.43 -1.54 12.56
N ARG A 67 13.81 -1.77 13.81
CA ARG A 67 15.19 -1.63 14.29
C ARG A 67 16.16 -2.53 13.52
N VAL A 68 15.75 -3.75 13.21
CA VAL A 68 16.55 -4.71 12.43
C VAL A 68 16.61 -4.33 10.95
N LEU A 69 15.49 -3.92 10.36
CA LEU A 69 15.39 -3.72 8.91
C LEU A 69 15.84 -2.33 8.45
N TYR A 70 15.64 -1.28 9.26
CA TYR A 70 15.89 0.10 8.87
C TYR A 70 17.35 0.38 8.44
N PRO A 71 18.39 -0.12 9.15
CA PRO A 71 19.78 0.16 8.76
C PRO A 71 20.23 -0.58 7.51
N LYS A 72 19.54 -1.64 7.12
CA LYS A 72 19.95 -2.50 5.99
C LYS A 72 19.08 -2.35 4.74
N ALA A 73 17.86 -1.87 4.86
CA ALA A 73 16.99 -1.66 3.72
C ALA A 73 17.40 -0.43 2.89
N SER A 74 17.41 -0.55 1.55
CA SER A 74 17.56 0.61 0.67
C SER A 74 16.34 1.54 0.70
N LEU A 75 15.17 0.96 0.97
CA LEU A 75 13.93 1.65 1.28
C LEU A 75 13.08 0.73 2.15
N LEU A 76 12.63 1.23 3.28
CA LEU A 76 11.69 0.53 4.15
C LEU A 76 10.33 1.19 4.06
N GLU A 77 9.32 0.42 3.70
CA GLU A 77 7.94 0.86 3.53
C GLU A 77 7.04 0.18 4.57
N LEU A 78 6.09 0.92 5.13
CA LEU A 78 5.01 0.41 5.96
C LEU A 78 3.69 0.58 5.24
N SER A 79 3.01 -0.53 4.95
CA SER A 79 1.61 -0.55 4.51
C SER A 79 0.72 -0.81 5.73
N THR A 80 -0.21 0.10 6.02
CA THR A 80 -1.04 0.06 7.23
C THR A 80 -2.46 0.55 6.95
N ASN A 81 -3.40 0.08 7.75
CA ASN A 81 -4.78 0.57 7.72
C ASN A 81 -4.98 1.92 8.46
N GLY A 82 -3.97 2.38 9.20
CA GLY A 82 -3.98 3.68 9.84
C GLY A 82 -4.68 3.76 11.20
N TYR A 83 -5.17 2.64 11.77
CA TYR A 83 -5.89 2.66 13.04
C TYR A 83 -4.99 2.93 14.25
N ASN A 84 -3.78 2.39 14.26
CA ASN A 84 -2.84 2.51 15.37
C ASN A 84 -2.00 3.79 15.26
N THR A 85 -2.67 4.95 15.30
CA THR A 85 -2.04 6.27 15.12
C THR A 85 -0.78 6.45 15.97
N GLU A 86 -0.84 6.12 17.26
CA GLU A 86 0.29 6.30 18.18
C GLU A 86 1.52 5.49 17.76
N THR A 87 1.33 4.20 17.47
CA THR A 87 2.41 3.32 17.00
C THR A 87 3.00 3.80 15.69
N ILE A 88 2.14 4.16 14.71
CA ILE A 88 2.58 4.62 13.39
C ILE A 88 3.38 5.92 13.50
N VAL A 89 2.93 6.86 14.31
CA VAL A 89 3.61 8.13 14.54
C VAL A 89 4.92 7.95 15.32
N ALA A 90 4.96 7.03 16.30
CA ALA A 90 6.19 6.68 17.00
C ALA A 90 7.26 6.11 16.04
N LEU A 91 6.87 5.18 15.16
CA LEU A 91 7.76 4.65 14.12
C LEU A 91 8.26 5.75 13.18
N ALA A 92 7.38 6.65 12.72
CA ALA A 92 7.75 7.76 11.85
C ALA A 92 8.71 8.76 12.49
N LYS A 93 8.59 8.99 13.80
CA LYS A 93 9.51 9.83 14.58
C LYS A 93 10.88 9.17 14.72
N LYS A 94 10.90 7.88 15.04
CA LYS A 94 12.13 7.10 15.27
C LYS A 94 12.87 6.79 13.97
N TYR A 95 12.15 6.54 12.88
CA TYR A 95 12.66 6.13 11.56
C TYR A 95 12.20 7.11 10.46
N PRO A 96 12.70 8.34 10.39
CA PRO A 96 12.14 9.40 9.55
C PRO A 96 12.28 9.19 8.04
N ASN A 97 13.12 8.25 7.60
CA ASN A 97 13.36 7.97 6.18
C ASN A 97 12.50 6.81 5.64
N ILE A 98 11.59 6.26 6.44
CA ILE A 98 10.65 5.24 5.96
C ILE A 98 9.60 5.86 5.05
N LEU A 99 8.96 4.98 4.26
CA LEU A 99 7.81 5.31 3.46
C LEU A 99 6.57 4.75 4.15
N ILE A 100 5.54 5.54 4.37
CA ILE A 100 4.29 5.10 4.99
C ILE A 100 3.15 5.26 4.01
N ARG A 101 2.42 4.19 3.78
CA ARG A 101 1.20 4.16 2.98
C ARG A 101 0.02 3.72 3.85
N ILE A 102 -0.90 4.65 4.05
CA ILE A 102 -2.16 4.38 4.76
C ILE A 102 -3.20 3.99 3.72
N SER A 103 -3.83 2.86 3.92
CA SER A 103 -4.87 2.36 3.01
C SER A 103 -6.13 3.20 3.11
N LEU A 104 -6.66 3.63 1.96
CA LEU A 104 -7.88 4.43 1.86
C LEU A 104 -8.58 4.07 0.54
N GLU A 105 -9.76 3.43 0.63
CA GLU A 105 -10.39 2.79 -0.53
C GLU A 105 -11.48 3.63 -1.20
N GLY A 106 -11.84 4.77 -0.63
CA GLY A 106 -12.87 5.66 -1.13
C GLY A 106 -13.20 6.77 -0.14
N LEU A 107 -14.29 7.50 -0.40
CA LEU A 107 -14.88 8.45 0.54
C LEU A 107 -15.44 7.73 1.78
N PRO A 108 -15.78 8.41 2.88
CA PRO A 108 -16.01 7.79 4.18
C PRO A 108 -16.90 6.55 4.16
N MET A 109 -18.10 6.63 3.61
CA MET A 109 -19.05 5.49 3.58
C MET A 109 -18.48 4.31 2.79
N LEU A 110 -17.91 4.57 1.62
CA LEU A 110 -17.35 3.50 0.77
C LEU A 110 -16.11 2.90 1.40
N ASN A 111 -15.23 3.74 1.94
CA ASN A 111 -14.05 3.26 2.63
C ASN A 111 -14.40 2.29 3.76
N ASP A 112 -15.32 2.69 4.62
CA ASP A 112 -15.70 1.91 5.80
C ASP A 112 -16.41 0.62 5.42
N SER A 113 -17.28 0.65 4.41
CA SER A 113 -17.90 -0.54 3.84
C SER A 113 -16.86 -1.50 3.26
N LYS A 114 -15.91 -1.00 2.45
CA LYS A 114 -14.88 -1.85 1.81
C LYS A 114 -13.90 -2.44 2.81
N ARG A 115 -13.56 -1.70 3.84
CA ARG A 115 -12.60 -2.14 4.85
C ARG A 115 -13.25 -2.85 6.03
N GLY A 116 -14.60 -2.91 6.07
CA GLY A 116 -15.35 -3.51 7.17
C GLY A 116 -14.98 -2.89 8.51
N THR A 117 -14.94 -1.56 8.54
CA THR A 117 -14.49 -0.77 9.69
C THR A 117 -15.54 0.29 10.04
N THR A 118 -15.49 0.80 11.26
CA THR A 118 -16.27 1.97 11.69
C THR A 118 -15.32 3.15 11.84
N ASN A 119 -15.63 4.28 11.20
CA ASN A 119 -14.81 5.49 11.20
C ASN A 119 -13.37 5.26 10.67
N GLY A 120 -13.18 4.28 9.77
CA GLY A 120 -11.88 3.95 9.22
C GLY A 120 -11.27 5.08 8.39
N PHE A 121 -12.11 5.80 7.65
CA PHE A 121 -11.68 7.00 6.92
C PHE A 121 -11.13 8.07 7.88
N ASP A 122 -11.86 8.36 8.97
CA ASP A 122 -11.48 9.38 9.94
C ASP A 122 -10.19 9.00 10.67
N HIS A 123 -10.01 7.72 11.02
CA HIS A 123 -8.77 7.21 11.60
C HIS A 123 -7.58 7.36 10.64
N ALA A 124 -7.75 6.98 9.37
CA ALA A 124 -6.72 7.13 8.35
C ALA A 124 -6.32 8.61 8.15
N LEU A 125 -7.32 9.50 8.09
CA LEU A 125 -7.09 10.94 7.96
C LEU A 125 -6.40 11.52 9.19
N ARG A 126 -6.85 11.18 10.41
CA ARG A 126 -6.22 11.58 11.68
C ARG A 126 -4.76 11.16 11.69
N THR A 127 -4.47 9.90 11.39
CA THR A 127 -3.10 9.37 11.37
C THR A 127 -2.24 10.12 10.36
N MET A 128 -2.77 10.41 9.17
CA MET A 128 -2.07 11.23 8.17
C MET A 128 -1.76 12.63 8.68
N LEU A 129 -2.70 13.30 9.35
CA LEU A 129 -2.48 14.64 9.91
C LEU A 129 -1.41 14.63 11.00
N GLU A 130 -1.38 13.61 11.86
CA GLU A 130 -0.33 13.45 12.88
C GLU A 130 1.04 13.15 12.24
N LEU A 131 1.10 12.31 11.20
CA LEU A 131 2.33 12.04 10.46
C LEU A 131 2.91 13.30 9.81
N LYS A 132 2.08 14.20 9.30
CA LYS A 132 2.53 15.49 8.73
C LYS A 132 3.29 16.38 9.73
N LYS A 133 3.05 16.21 11.02
CA LYS A 133 3.77 16.93 12.09
C LYS A 133 5.16 16.34 12.35
N THR A 134 5.49 15.17 11.79
CA THR A 134 6.77 14.49 11.96
C THR A 134 7.81 14.93 10.92
N LYS A 135 9.05 14.44 11.09
CA LYS A 135 10.12 14.60 10.09
C LYS A 135 10.00 13.62 8.92
N CYS A 136 9.14 12.60 9.01
CA CYS A 136 8.91 11.65 7.93
C CYS A 136 8.16 12.32 6.78
N LYS A 137 8.82 12.42 5.60
CA LYS A 137 8.28 13.14 4.43
C LYS A 137 7.72 12.22 3.36
N ASN A 138 8.01 10.91 3.43
CA ASN A 138 7.54 9.93 2.44
C ASN A 138 6.21 9.30 2.87
N ILE A 139 5.20 10.12 3.09
CA ILE A 139 3.88 9.69 3.56
C ILE A 139 2.83 9.84 2.46
N GLY A 140 1.83 9.00 2.48
CA GLY A 140 0.73 9.05 1.52
C GLY A 140 -0.36 8.04 1.80
N PHE A 141 -1.44 8.16 1.05
CA PHE A 141 -2.48 7.14 1.01
C PHE A 141 -2.18 6.11 -0.10
N SER A 142 -2.81 4.96 0.01
CA SER A 142 -2.79 3.91 -1.01
C SER A 142 -4.20 3.39 -1.21
N VAL A 143 -4.63 3.25 -2.47
CA VAL A 143 -5.94 2.75 -2.85
C VAL A 143 -5.79 1.47 -3.67
N VAL A 144 -6.64 0.48 -3.41
CA VAL A 144 -6.82 -0.69 -4.27
C VAL A 144 -8.00 -0.43 -5.18
N ILE A 145 -7.71 -0.10 -6.44
CA ILE A 145 -8.73 0.19 -7.45
C ILE A 145 -9.55 -1.06 -7.74
N SER A 146 -10.86 -0.93 -7.68
CA SER A 146 -11.85 -1.99 -7.90
C SER A 146 -13.10 -1.43 -8.58
N PRO A 147 -13.99 -2.28 -9.15
CA PRO A 147 -15.19 -1.81 -9.86
C PRO A 147 -16.18 -0.98 -9.03
N ASP A 148 -16.07 -1.00 -7.73
CA ASP A 148 -16.98 -0.30 -6.81
C ASP A 148 -16.41 1.01 -6.25
N ASN A 149 -15.09 1.28 -6.40
CA ASN A 149 -14.48 2.52 -5.88
C ASN A 149 -13.87 3.45 -6.94
N TYR A 150 -13.96 3.09 -8.21
CA TYR A 150 -13.34 3.89 -9.27
C TYR A 150 -13.84 5.33 -9.34
N LYS A 151 -15.09 5.60 -8.95
CA LYS A 151 -15.67 6.94 -8.92
C LYS A 151 -15.00 7.86 -7.89
N ASP A 152 -14.45 7.28 -6.84
CA ASP A 152 -13.82 8.05 -5.75
C ASP A 152 -12.34 8.38 -6.02
N LEU A 153 -11.71 7.80 -7.05
CA LEU A 153 -10.28 7.97 -7.32
C LEU A 153 -9.87 9.44 -7.46
N ILE A 154 -10.68 10.23 -8.18
CA ILE A 154 -10.39 11.66 -8.38
C ILE A 154 -10.49 12.41 -7.07
N TYR A 155 -11.51 12.13 -6.25
CA TYR A 155 -11.68 12.77 -4.94
C TYR A 155 -10.53 12.42 -3.99
N LEU A 156 -10.07 11.16 -3.98
CA LEU A 156 -8.90 10.74 -3.22
C LEU A 156 -7.63 11.43 -3.70
N TYR A 157 -7.46 11.58 -5.02
CA TYR A 157 -6.34 12.33 -5.59
C TYR A 157 -6.38 13.81 -5.18
N ASP A 158 -7.53 14.47 -5.29
CA ASP A 158 -7.69 15.88 -4.90
C ASP A 158 -7.46 16.05 -3.38
N LEU A 159 -7.91 15.12 -2.54
CA LEU A 159 -7.60 15.09 -1.11
C LEU A 159 -6.07 15.02 -0.87
N CYS A 160 -5.38 14.13 -1.58
CA CYS A 160 -3.93 14.00 -1.47
C CYS A 160 -3.21 15.27 -1.92
N VAL A 161 -3.68 15.92 -2.99
CA VAL A 161 -3.15 17.21 -3.46
C VAL A 161 -3.33 18.29 -2.41
N ALA A 162 -4.53 18.41 -1.82
CA ALA A 162 -4.84 19.38 -0.76
C ALA A 162 -3.97 19.17 0.48
N LEU A 163 -3.76 17.92 0.88
CA LEU A 163 -2.92 17.57 2.02
C LEU A 163 -1.41 17.66 1.70
N GLY A 164 -1.02 17.75 0.43
CA GLY A 164 0.38 17.73 0.01
C GLY A 164 1.06 16.37 0.17
N VAL A 165 0.29 15.27 0.19
CA VAL A 165 0.78 13.89 0.33
C VAL A 165 0.64 13.12 -0.99
N GLU A 166 1.11 11.87 -1.02
CA GLU A 166 1.07 11.05 -2.22
C GLU A 166 -0.15 10.12 -2.23
N LEU A 167 -0.69 9.82 -3.41
CA LEU A 167 -1.62 8.72 -3.63
C LEU A 167 -0.89 7.60 -4.39
N GLY A 168 -0.66 6.47 -3.71
CA GLY A 168 -0.27 5.22 -4.36
C GLY A 168 -1.52 4.45 -4.77
N ASN A 169 -1.39 3.58 -5.75
CA ASN A 169 -2.48 2.71 -6.13
C ASN A 169 -2.00 1.35 -6.64
N SER A 170 -2.84 0.36 -6.46
CA SER A 170 -2.78 -0.95 -7.10
C SER A 170 -4.18 -1.29 -7.64
N VAL A 171 -4.31 -2.43 -8.29
CA VAL A 171 -5.60 -2.93 -8.76
C VAL A 171 -5.96 -4.17 -7.95
N VAL A 172 -7.25 -4.30 -7.63
CA VAL A 172 -7.75 -5.50 -6.97
C VAL A 172 -7.39 -6.75 -7.80
N HIS A 173 -6.96 -7.78 -7.14
CA HIS A 173 -6.62 -9.05 -7.77
C HIS A 173 -6.96 -10.21 -6.84
N ASN A 174 -7.16 -11.37 -7.42
CA ASN A 174 -7.32 -12.60 -6.70
C ASN A 174 -5.95 -13.17 -6.35
N SER A 175 -5.84 -13.75 -5.15
CA SER A 175 -4.59 -14.31 -4.69
C SER A 175 -4.86 -15.34 -3.60
N TRP A 176 -4.24 -16.51 -3.73
CA TRP A 176 -4.22 -17.53 -2.69
C TRP A 176 -3.70 -16.96 -1.36
N TYR A 177 -2.80 -16.00 -1.44
CA TYR A 177 -2.18 -15.31 -0.34
C TYR A 177 -3.16 -14.47 0.48
N PHE A 178 -4.12 -13.82 -0.18
CA PHE A 178 -5.22 -13.10 0.48
C PHE A 178 -6.38 -14.02 0.81
N HIS A 179 -6.27 -15.33 0.52
CA HIS A 179 -7.38 -16.28 0.62
C HIS A 179 -8.64 -15.79 -0.11
N LYS A 180 -8.45 -15.16 -1.29
CA LYS A 180 -9.50 -14.47 -2.03
C LYS A 180 -9.35 -14.77 -3.53
N ASP A 181 -10.42 -15.31 -4.12
CA ASP A 181 -10.47 -15.76 -5.52
C ASP A 181 -11.70 -15.24 -6.29
N ASP A 182 -12.60 -14.54 -5.58
CA ASP A 182 -13.89 -14.06 -6.09
C ASP A 182 -13.97 -12.52 -6.21
N ASN A 183 -12.84 -11.81 -6.22
CA ASN A 183 -12.84 -10.39 -6.51
C ASN A 183 -13.25 -10.13 -7.96
N GLN A 184 -14.18 -9.22 -8.17
CA GLN A 184 -14.45 -8.67 -9.49
C GLN A 184 -13.32 -7.71 -9.87
N LEU A 185 -12.65 -8.00 -10.99
CA LEU A 185 -11.39 -7.34 -11.34
C LEU A 185 -11.58 -6.01 -12.08
N THR A 186 -12.62 -5.88 -12.92
CA THR A 186 -12.87 -4.68 -13.72
C THR A 186 -14.32 -4.56 -14.18
N SER A 187 -14.68 -3.37 -14.65
CA SER A 187 -15.89 -3.07 -15.40
C SER A 187 -15.59 -1.97 -16.44
N ASN A 188 -16.48 -1.79 -17.43
CA ASN A 188 -16.30 -0.72 -18.42
C ASN A 188 -16.29 0.66 -17.79
N GLU A 189 -17.14 0.90 -16.79
CA GLU A 189 -17.19 2.15 -16.04
C GLU A 189 -15.90 2.40 -15.28
N ALA A 190 -15.34 1.37 -14.65
CA ALA A 190 -14.05 1.44 -13.96
C ALA A 190 -12.91 1.84 -14.90
N LEU A 191 -12.93 1.34 -16.13
CA LEU A 191 -11.94 1.70 -17.15
C LEU A 191 -12.02 3.18 -17.53
N LEU A 192 -13.23 3.71 -17.72
CA LEU A 192 -13.45 5.12 -18.07
C LEU A 192 -12.99 6.05 -16.95
N GLU A 193 -13.33 5.75 -15.71
CA GLU A 193 -12.93 6.56 -14.55
C GLU A 193 -11.42 6.47 -14.29
N HIS A 194 -10.82 5.29 -14.48
CA HIS A 194 -9.37 5.15 -14.39
C HIS A 194 -8.64 5.97 -15.47
N GLU A 195 -9.20 6.08 -16.67
CA GLU A 195 -8.65 6.98 -17.70
C GLU A 195 -8.67 8.46 -17.26
N LYS A 196 -9.77 8.90 -16.62
CA LYS A 196 -9.85 10.25 -16.04
C LYS A 196 -8.77 10.48 -14.99
N PHE A 197 -8.54 9.48 -14.12
CA PHE A 197 -7.47 9.52 -13.13
C PHE A 197 -6.08 9.65 -13.77
N VAL A 198 -5.80 8.87 -14.83
CA VAL A 198 -4.53 9.00 -15.59
C VAL A 198 -4.39 10.42 -16.17
N LYS A 199 -5.45 10.99 -16.72
CA LYS A 199 -5.45 12.39 -17.23
C LYS A 199 -5.18 13.39 -16.11
N ALA A 200 -5.77 13.20 -14.92
CA ALA A 200 -5.52 14.06 -13.76
C ALA A 200 -4.04 14.03 -13.32
N LEU A 201 -3.40 12.86 -13.35
CA LEU A 201 -1.97 12.73 -13.07
C LEU A 201 -1.10 13.46 -14.13
N LEU A 202 -1.47 13.39 -15.41
CA LEU A 202 -0.77 14.08 -16.51
C LEU A 202 -0.93 15.61 -16.43
N THR A 203 -2.03 16.09 -15.86
CA THR A 203 -2.30 17.52 -15.64
C THR A 203 -2.06 17.95 -14.20
N SER A 204 -1.09 17.31 -13.53
CA SER A 204 -0.85 17.40 -12.09
C SER A 204 -1.02 18.82 -11.51
N LYS A 205 -1.93 18.93 -10.54
CA LYS A 205 -2.19 20.15 -9.76
C LYS A 205 -1.21 20.32 -8.58
N ARG A 206 -0.29 19.37 -8.38
CA ARG A 206 0.65 19.41 -7.24
C ARG A 206 1.67 20.53 -7.40
N ARG A 207 2.05 21.16 -6.28
CA ARG A 207 3.07 22.19 -6.25
C ARG A 207 4.48 21.59 -6.38
N GLY A 208 5.33 22.25 -7.15
CA GLY A 208 6.74 21.91 -7.31
C GLY A 208 7.02 20.85 -8.40
N LEU A 209 8.10 21.07 -9.16
CA LEU A 209 8.49 20.24 -10.31
C LEU A 209 8.67 18.77 -9.93
N LYS A 210 9.33 18.49 -8.79
CA LYS A 210 9.56 17.12 -8.30
C LYS A 210 8.25 16.35 -8.11
N ASN A 211 7.21 16.99 -7.58
CA ASN A 211 5.93 16.35 -7.35
C ASN A 211 5.18 16.10 -8.66
N LYS A 212 5.25 17.05 -9.62
CA LYS A 212 4.69 16.86 -10.96
C LYS A 212 5.38 15.72 -11.71
N LEU A 213 6.70 15.61 -11.64
CA LEU A 213 7.43 14.49 -12.24
C LEU A 213 7.05 13.14 -11.62
N LYS A 214 6.79 13.10 -10.31
CA LYS A 214 6.26 11.89 -9.66
C LYS A 214 4.87 11.52 -10.19
N ASP A 215 3.99 12.49 -10.41
CA ASP A 215 2.66 12.23 -10.97
C ASP A 215 2.75 11.76 -12.43
N TYR A 216 3.66 12.30 -13.23
CA TYR A 216 3.90 11.80 -14.59
C TYR A 216 4.40 10.34 -14.58
N GLY A 217 5.32 10.00 -13.67
CA GLY A 217 5.74 8.60 -13.48
C GLY A 217 4.57 7.69 -13.09
N ARG A 218 3.67 8.16 -12.20
CA ARG A 218 2.45 7.43 -11.84
C ARG A 218 1.48 7.33 -13.00
N ALA A 219 1.32 8.38 -13.81
CA ALA A 219 0.47 8.32 -14.99
C ALA A 219 0.95 7.25 -15.98
N TYR A 220 2.27 7.17 -16.20
CA TYR A 220 2.87 6.14 -17.06
C TYR A 220 2.59 4.72 -16.51
N PHE A 221 2.78 4.51 -15.22
CA PHE A 221 2.46 3.27 -14.54
C PHE A 221 0.97 2.93 -14.65
N ASN A 222 0.08 3.88 -14.37
CA ASN A 222 -1.36 3.69 -14.44
C ASN A 222 -1.86 3.44 -15.88
N ARG A 223 -1.19 4.02 -16.89
CA ARG A 223 -1.49 3.70 -18.29
C ARG A 223 -1.22 2.23 -18.62
N SER A 224 -0.17 1.65 -18.05
CA SER A 224 0.12 0.23 -18.19
C SER A 224 -0.93 -0.65 -17.49
N ILE A 225 -1.36 -0.25 -16.30
CA ILE A 225 -2.48 -0.88 -15.58
C ILE A 225 -3.76 -0.82 -16.44
N HIS A 226 -4.08 0.35 -16.99
CA HIS A 226 -5.27 0.56 -17.82
C HIS A 226 -5.29 -0.37 -19.04
N ARG A 227 -4.16 -0.50 -19.75
CA ARG A 227 -4.02 -1.42 -20.89
C ARG A 227 -4.27 -2.86 -20.46
N ARG A 228 -3.68 -3.29 -19.34
CA ARG A 228 -3.89 -4.63 -18.79
C ARG A 228 -5.35 -4.90 -18.44
N LEU A 229 -6.04 -3.94 -17.84
CA LEU A 229 -7.47 -4.07 -17.50
C LEU A 229 -8.37 -4.18 -18.73
N ARG A 230 -7.94 -3.62 -19.86
CA ARG A 230 -8.62 -3.76 -21.16
C ARG A 230 -8.35 -5.09 -21.85
N GLY A 231 -7.45 -5.91 -21.35
CA GLY A 231 -7.01 -7.13 -22.01
C GLY A 231 -5.99 -6.90 -23.13
N ASP A 232 -5.44 -5.69 -23.27
CA ASP A 232 -4.34 -5.40 -24.18
C ASP A 232 -3.07 -6.13 -23.68
N GLU A 233 -2.18 -6.53 -24.59
CA GLU A 233 -0.93 -7.15 -24.20
C GLU A 233 -0.15 -6.30 -23.18
N PRO A 234 0.40 -6.92 -22.14
CA PRO A 234 1.14 -6.18 -21.12
C PRO A 234 2.42 -5.59 -21.73
N GLY A 235 2.57 -4.27 -21.69
CA GLY A 235 3.84 -3.64 -21.96
C GLY A 235 4.92 -4.07 -20.95
N TYR A 236 6.19 -3.82 -21.23
CA TYR A 236 7.36 -4.26 -20.46
C TYR A 236 7.29 -4.03 -18.94
N LEU A 237 6.45 -3.12 -18.45
CA LEU A 237 6.25 -2.87 -17.02
C LEU A 237 5.40 -3.93 -16.30
N SER A 238 4.69 -4.80 -17.01
CA SER A 238 3.89 -5.86 -16.38
C SER A 238 4.76 -6.93 -15.71
N LEU A 239 6.01 -7.06 -16.10
CA LEU A 239 6.97 -7.98 -15.48
C LEU A 239 7.33 -7.59 -14.03
N ILE A 240 7.13 -6.33 -13.64
CA ILE A 240 7.39 -5.85 -12.27
C ILE A 240 6.23 -6.21 -11.33
N HIS A 241 5.07 -6.55 -11.88
CA HIS A 241 3.86 -6.91 -11.12
C HIS A 241 3.51 -8.40 -11.17
N ILE A 242 4.34 -9.21 -11.74
CA ILE A 242 4.29 -10.63 -11.48
C ILE A 242 4.90 -10.84 -10.10
N SER A 243 4.19 -10.44 -9.09
CA SER A 243 4.30 -11.05 -7.79
C SER A 243 3.51 -12.37 -7.80
N GLU A 244 3.88 -13.27 -8.72
CA GLU A 244 3.82 -14.64 -8.27
C GLU A 244 4.84 -14.72 -7.14
N PRO A 245 4.48 -15.25 -5.99
CA PRO A 245 5.47 -15.64 -5.00
C PRO A 245 6.20 -16.85 -5.56
N THR A 246 6.99 -16.61 -6.62
CA THR A 246 7.89 -17.61 -7.11
C THR A 246 8.94 -17.83 -6.05
N ARG A 247 8.68 -18.86 -5.24
CA ARG A 247 9.71 -19.66 -4.58
C ARG A 247 10.56 -18.95 -3.52
N LEU A 248 9.92 -18.39 -2.49
CA LEU A 248 10.55 -18.39 -1.17
C LEU A 248 10.34 -19.74 -0.43
N ALA A 249 9.84 -20.75 -1.13
CA ALA A 249 9.77 -22.13 -0.64
C ALA A 249 11.10 -22.90 -0.73
N LEU A 250 12.23 -22.21 -0.83
CA LEU A 250 13.56 -22.83 -0.90
C LEU A 250 14.52 -22.25 0.14
N ILE A 251 14.03 -21.88 1.32
CA ILE A 251 14.87 -21.76 2.50
C ILE A 251 14.22 -22.64 3.58
N SER A 252 14.28 -23.93 3.37
CA SER A 252 14.22 -24.94 4.41
C SER A 252 15.62 -25.21 4.93
#